data_3691d912a26a627c976169860edf5640
#
_entry.id   3691d912a26a627c976169860edf5640
#
_cell.length_a   1.000
_cell.length_b   1.000
_cell.length_c   1.000
_cell.angle_alpha   90.00
_cell.angle_beta   90.00
_cell.angle_gamma   90.00
#
_symmetry.space_group_name_H-M   'P 1'
#
loop_
_entity.id
_entity.type
_entity.pdbx_description
1 polymer ?
#
loop_
_entity_poly.entity_id
_entity_poly.type
_entity_poly.pdbx_seq_one_letter_code
_entity_poly.pdbx_strand_id
1 'polypeptide(L)'
;MWDQKRYHSLDYEMKKSFGRKIYKLSLNGGMTCPNRDGTLDTRGCIFCSEGGSGDFAAASCSDIRGQIEEAKLQVAAKLTNPDHVKYIAYFQAYTNTYGPVEYLRSIFLEAINHPDIVILSIATRPDCINAEILSLLMELNQIKPVWIELGLQTMHDRTANYIRRGYSLKLFEECVRSLHQSGIAIIVHTIIGLPTESKHDILKTMEYISTLPVQGIKLQLLHILKGTDLGRAYEEGILTELLTLDEYVDIVISCLELLPKELVIHRITGDGPKKLMLAPLWSCNKRLVLNRIHSQLKERDTYQGKFYNHLI
;
A
#
# COMPACT_ATOMS: atom_id res chain seq x y z
N MET A 1 4.68 23.87 1.87
CA MET A 1 3.42 23.09 1.80
C MET A 1 3.35 22.48 0.39
N TRP A 2 2.73 21.34 0.24
CA TRP A 2 2.64 20.58 -1.01
C TRP A 2 1.30 20.90 -1.70
N ASP A 3 1.28 21.89 -2.57
CA ASP A 3 0.07 22.57 -3.07
C ASP A 3 -0.79 23.07 -1.89
N GLN A 4 -2.07 22.66 -1.87
CA GLN A 4 -3.02 22.99 -0.80
C GLN A 4 -3.01 21.99 0.37
N LYS A 5 -2.14 20.95 0.31
CA LYS A 5 -2.08 19.90 1.34
C LYS A 5 -0.99 20.18 2.37
N ARG A 6 -1.23 19.70 3.57
CA ARG A 6 -0.30 19.79 4.69
C ARG A 6 0.56 18.52 4.82
N TYR A 7 0.63 17.70 3.78
CA TYR A 7 1.49 16.52 3.67
C TYR A 7 1.91 16.29 2.22
N HIS A 8 3.05 15.62 2.03
CA HIS A 8 3.65 15.30 0.74
C HIS A 8 2.87 14.16 0.07
N SER A 9 1.83 14.53 -0.67
CA SER A 9 0.95 13.53 -1.31
C SER A 9 1.54 12.98 -2.61
N LEU A 10 1.21 11.73 -2.94
CA LEU A 10 1.56 11.13 -4.23
C LEU A 10 1.11 11.99 -5.42
N ASP A 11 -0.09 12.60 -5.36
CA ASP A 11 -0.58 13.48 -6.44
C ASP A 11 0.33 14.68 -6.67
N TYR A 12 0.84 15.30 -5.59
CA TYR A 12 1.81 16.39 -5.67
C TYR A 12 3.13 15.89 -6.28
N GLU A 13 3.66 14.77 -5.80
CA GLU A 13 4.92 14.22 -6.30
C GLU A 13 4.82 13.85 -7.79
N MET A 14 3.72 13.25 -8.22
CA MET A 14 3.50 12.91 -9.63
C MET A 14 3.41 14.16 -10.51
N LYS A 15 2.72 15.20 -10.06
CA LYS A 15 2.66 16.47 -10.79
C LYS A 15 4.03 17.14 -10.89
N LYS A 16 4.82 17.10 -9.81
CA LYS A 16 6.18 17.64 -9.79
C LYS A 16 7.11 16.88 -10.75
N SER A 17 7.04 15.55 -10.75
CA SER A 17 7.95 14.69 -11.52
C SER A 17 7.56 14.57 -13.01
N PHE A 18 6.25 14.57 -13.32
CA PHE A 18 5.73 14.32 -14.67
C PHE A 18 4.95 15.51 -15.27
N GLY A 19 4.85 16.62 -14.56
CA GLY A 19 4.09 17.80 -15.00
C GLY A 19 2.57 17.62 -15.03
N ARG A 20 2.07 16.46 -14.58
CA ARG A 20 0.66 16.08 -14.66
C ARG A 20 0.26 15.06 -13.61
N LYS A 21 -1.03 14.89 -13.42
CA LYS A 21 -1.57 13.81 -12.57
C LYS A 21 -1.36 12.46 -13.25
N ILE A 22 -0.91 11.48 -12.46
CA ILE A 22 -0.72 10.10 -12.88
C ILE A 22 -1.70 9.22 -12.11
N TYR A 23 -2.35 8.27 -12.79
CA TYR A 23 -3.35 7.38 -12.20
C TYR A 23 -2.79 5.97 -12.06
N LYS A 24 -3.17 5.24 -11.01
CA LYS A 24 -2.83 3.83 -10.85
C LYS A 24 -3.87 2.96 -11.57
N LEU A 25 -3.38 2.00 -12.34
CA LEU A 25 -4.15 0.91 -12.93
C LEU A 25 -3.86 -0.35 -12.12
N SER A 26 -4.87 -0.92 -11.47
CA SER A 26 -4.71 -2.12 -10.65
C SER A 26 -4.76 -3.36 -11.54
N LEU A 27 -3.65 -4.08 -11.61
CA LEU A 27 -3.42 -5.26 -12.42
C LEU A 27 -3.35 -6.51 -11.55
N ASN A 28 -3.64 -7.66 -12.15
CA ASN A 28 -3.55 -8.96 -11.53
C ASN A 28 -2.60 -9.85 -12.34
N GLY A 29 -1.48 -10.23 -11.75
CA GLY A 29 -0.48 -11.10 -12.38
C GLY A 29 -0.76 -12.59 -12.22
N GLY A 30 -1.87 -12.99 -11.62
CA GLY A 30 -2.22 -14.40 -11.42
C GLY A 30 -1.44 -15.12 -10.31
N MET A 31 -0.66 -14.39 -9.49
CA MET A 31 0.09 -14.96 -8.37
C MET A 31 -0.81 -15.35 -7.21
N THR A 32 -0.27 -16.18 -6.31
CA THR A 32 -0.84 -16.51 -5.01
C THR A 32 -0.02 -15.88 -3.88
N CYS A 33 -0.11 -16.42 -2.68
CA CYS A 33 0.62 -15.97 -1.50
C CYS A 33 1.09 -17.17 -0.69
N PRO A 34 2.34 -17.20 -0.19
CA PRO A 34 2.84 -18.32 0.62
C PRO A 34 2.04 -18.54 1.92
N ASN A 35 1.29 -17.55 2.40
CA ASN A 35 0.35 -17.72 3.51
C ASN A 35 -0.97 -18.42 3.11
N ARG A 36 -1.16 -18.79 1.83
CA ARG A 36 -2.42 -19.35 1.32
C ARG A 36 -2.27 -20.66 0.57
N ASP A 37 -1.12 -20.93 -0.01
CA ASP A 37 -0.91 -22.11 -0.86
C ASP A 37 -0.29 -23.32 -0.11
N GLY A 38 -0.13 -23.19 1.21
CA GLY A 38 0.44 -24.25 2.06
C GLY A 38 1.96 -24.13 2.25
N THR A 39 2.64 -23.17 1.63
CA THR A 39 4.07 -22.96 1.83
C THR A 39 4.38 -22.50 3.27
N LEU A 40 3.63 -21.54 3.77
CA LEU A 40 3.70 -21.06 5.17
C LEU A 40 2.40 -21.35 5.95
N ASP A 41 1.25 -21.05 5.37
CA ASP A 41 -0.07 -21.27 5.92
C ASP A 41 -1.07 -21.45 4.75
N THR A 42 -2.27 -21.96 5.04
CA THR A 42 -3.37 -22.09 4.08
C THR A 42 -4.45 -21.02 4.28
N ARG A 43 -4.47 -20.34 5.42
CA ARG A 43 -5.54 -19.43 5.85
C ARG A 43 -5.34 -17.97 5.43
N GLY A 44 -4.10 -17.58 5.12
CA GLY A 44 -3.74 -16.18 4.85
C GLY A 44 -3.67 -15.31 6.11
N CYS A 45 -3.39 -14.03 5.94
CA CYS A 45 -3.49 -13.04 7.02
C CYS A 45 -4.95 -12.91 7.46
N ILE A 46 -5.19 -12.68 8.77
CA ILE A 46 -6.55 -12.69 9.37
C ILE A 46 -7.52 -11.66 8.76
N PHE A 47 -6.99 -10.59 8.17
CA PHE A 47 -7.75 -9.48 7.57
C PHE A 47 -7.87 -9.57 6.04
N CYS A 48 -7.15 -10.50 5.40
CA CYS A 48 -7.02 -10.53 3.94
C CYS A 48 -8.21 -11.26 3.30
N SER A 49 -8.94 -10.58 2.41
CA SER A 49 -10.04 -11.17 1.64
C SER A 49 -9.57 -12.30 0.71
N GLU A 50 -10.51 -13.07 0.18
CA GLU A 50 -10.21 -14.09 -0.84
C GLU A 50 -9.52 -13.51 -2.07
N GLY A 51 -9.80 -12.25 -2.43
CA GLY A 51 -9.14 -11.53 -3.50
C GLY A 51 -7.69 -11.09 -3.21
N GLY A 52 -7.10 -11.44 -2.04
CA GLY A 52 -5.70 -11.14 -1.73
C GLY A 52 -5.37 -9.65 -1.76
N SER A 53 -6.27 -8.77 -1.27
CA SER A 53 -6.21 -7.30 -1.39
C SER A 53 -6.31 -6.78 -2.84
N GLY A 54 -6.64 -7.65 -3.80
CA GLY A 54 -6.83 -7.34 -5.21
C GLY A 54 -8.30 -7.20 -5.62
N ASP A 55 -9.21 -6.95 -4.69
CA ASP A 55 -10.66 -6.86 -4.95
C ASP A 55 -11.05 -5.81 -6.01
N PHE A 56 -10.14 -4.90 -6.35
CA PHE A 56 -10.29 -3.89 -7.40
C PHE A 56 -9.38 -4.13 -8.61
N ALA A 57 -8.58 -5.19 -8.60
CA ALA A 57 -7.75 -5.54 -9.74
C ALA A 57 -8.60 -6.16 -10.87
N ALA A 58 -8.11 -6.08 -12.10
CA ALA A 58 -8.71 -6.77 -13.21
C ALA A 58 -8.81 -8.29 -12.93
N ALA A 59 -9.73 -8.97 -13.60
CA ALA A 59 -9.77 -10.43 -13.56
C ALA A 59 -8.42 -10.99 -14.01
N SER A 60 -7.96 -12.07 -13.33
CA SER A 60 -6.72 -12.72 -13.73
C SER A 60 -6.84 -13.23 -15.17
N CYS A 61 -6.08 -12.64 -16.07
CA CYS A 61 -5.87 -13.12 -17.42
C CYS A 61 -4.38 -13.01 -17.75
N SER A 62 -3.91 -13.79 -18.70
CA SER A 62 -2.51 -13.77 -19.15
C SER A 62 -2.16 -12.51 -19.96
N ASP A 63 -3.14 -11.78 -20.45
CA ASP A 63 -2.96 -10.57 -21.25
C ASP A 63 -2.91 -9.33 -20.37
N ILE A 64 -1.72 -8.91 -19.99
CA ILE A 64 -1.48 -7.70 -19.20
C ILE A 64 -1.84 -6.43 -19.99
N ARG A 65 -1.62 -6.41 -21.28
CA ARG A 65 -1.98 -5.28 -22.14
C ARG A 65 -3.48 -5.07 -22.17
N GLY A 66 -4.26 -6.14 -22.30
CA GLY A 66 -5.73 -6.08 -22.21
C GLY A 66 -6.21 -5.55 -20.86
N GLN A 67 -5.61 -6.00 -19.75
CA GLN A 67 -5.91 -5.46 -18.43
C GLN A 67 -5.62 -3.95 -18.34
N ILE A 68 -4.52 -3.49 -18.91
CA ILE A 68 -4.16 -2.06 -18.92
C ILE A 68 -5.24 -1.27 -19.69
N GLU A 69 -5.62 -1.72 -20.89
CA GLU A 69 -6.62 -1.00 -21.68
C GLU A 69 -8.00 -0.98 -21.00
N GLU A 70 -8.44 -2.09 -20.40
CA GLU A 70 -9.69 -2.14 -19.62
C GLU A 70 -9.64 -1.20 -18.42
N ALA A 71 -8.56 -1.22 -17.64
CA ALA A 71 -8.41 -0.35 -16.49
C ALA A 71 -8.34 1.14 -16.88
N LYS A 72 -7.75 1.47 -18.04
CA LYS A 72 -7.76 2.84 -18.59
C LYS A 72 -9.20 3.31 -18.85
N LEU A 73 -10.08 2.47 -19.41
CA LEU A 73 -11.48 2.84 -19.62
C LEU A 73 -12.21 3.17 -18.31
N GLN A 74 -11.95 2.39 -17.23
CA GLN A 74 -12.54 2.66 -15.92
C GLN A 74 -12.04 3.98 -15.31
N VAL A 75 -10.79 4.37 -15.58
CA VAL A 75 -10.23 5.66 -15.15
C VAL A 75 -10.77 6.79 -16.03
N ALA A 76 -10.82 6.60 -17.35
CA ALA A 76 -11.30 7.61 -18.31
C ALA A 76 -12.70 8.12 -17.97
N ALA A 77 -13.60 7.27 -17.48
CA ALA A 77 -14.94 7.65 -17.03
C ALA A 77 -14.95 8.68 -15.88
N LYS A 78 -13.81 8.92 -15.21
CA LYS A 78 -13.63 9.87 -14.11
C LYS A 78 -12.84 11.12 -14.52
N LEU A 79 -12.41 11.21 -15.79
CA LEU A 79 -11.56 12.28 -16.29
C LEU A 79 -12.38 13.33 -17.05
N THR A 80 -12.04 14.58 -16.84
CA THR A 80 -12.57 15.70 -17.63
C THR A 80 -11.86 15.87 -18.99
N ASN A 81 -10.61 15.38 -19.08
CA ASN A 81 -9.83 15.34 -20.33
C ASN A 81 -9.00 14.05 -20.36
N PRO A 82 -9.38 13.03 -21.16
CA PRO A 82 -8.68 11.76 -21.24
C PRO A 82 -7.42 11.78 -22.11
N ASP A 83 -7.20 12.86 -22.89
CA ASP A 83 -6.07 12.91 -23.80
C ASP A 83 -4.73 13.02 -23.07
N HIS A 84 -3.75 12.22 -23.50
CA HIS A 84 -2.37 12.23 -22.97
C HIS A 84 -2.22 11.84 -21.50
N VAL A 85 -3.17 11.12 -20.91
CA VAL A 85 -3.06 10.61 -19.53
C VAL A 85 -1.99 9.53 -19.46
N LYS A 86 -1.17 9.55 -18.40
CA LYS A 86 -0.16 8.54 -18.09
C LYS A 86 -0.50 7.81 -16.79
N TYR A 87 0.04 6.59 -16.67
CA TYR A 87 -0.40 5.68 -15.63
C TYR A 87 0.76 5.00 -14.92
N ILE A 88 0.49 4.53 -13.72
CA ILE A 88 1.31 3.57 -12.97
C ILE A 88 0.66 2.19 -13.18
N ALA A 89 1.38 1.24 -13.73
CA ALA A 89 0.97 -0.16 -13.73
C ALA A 89 1.19 -0.72 -12.32
N TYR A 90 0.12 -1.10 -11.62
CA TYR A 90 0.17 -1.52 -10.24
C TYR A 90 -0.30 -2.96 -10.09
N PHE A 91 0.64 -3.88 -9.94
CA PHE A 91 0.36 -5.27 -9.59
C PHE A 91 0.00 -5.34 -8.10
N GLN A 92 -1.29 -5.54 -7.81
CA GLN A 92 -1.85 -5.38 -6.47
C GLN A 92 -2.25 -6.70 -5.81
N ALA A 93 -2.85 -7.63 -6.57
CA ALA A 93 -3.43 -8.85 -6.01
C ALA A 93 -2.35 -9.80 -5.46
N TYR A 94 -2.50 -10.24 -4.22
CA TYR A 94 -1.63 -11.21 -3.54
C TYR A 94 -0.15 -10.77 -3.43
N THR A 95 0.79 -11.66 -3.79
CA THR A 95 2.24 -11.46 -3.66
C THR A 95 2.89 -11.50 -5.04
N ASN A 96 3.09 -10.36 -5.66
CA ASN A 96 3.39 -10.26 -7.08
C ASN A 96 4.84 -10.56 -7.48
N THR A 97 5.70 -10.96 -6.55
CA THR A 97 7.03 -11.55 -6.83
C THR A 97 7.10 -13.04 -6.47
N TYR A 98 5.95 -13.64 -6.13
CA TYR A 98 5.87 -15.04 -5.75
C TYR A 98 5.44 -15.90 -6.95
N GLY A 99 6.39 -16.20 -7.80
CA GLY A 99 6.20 -17.00 -9.01
C GLY A 99 7.51 -17.27 -9.75
N PRO A 100 7.50 -18.08 -10.79
CA PRO A 100 8.67 -18.33 -11.63
C PRO A 100 9.20 -17.04 -12.26
N VAL A 101 10.52 -16.80 -12.19
CA VAL A 101 11.15 -15.55 -12.63
C VAL A 101 10.85 -15.25 -14.10
N GLU A 102 10.87 -16.24 -14.97
CA GLU A 102 10.59 -16.04 -16.40
C GLU A 102 9.13 -15.62 -16.65
N TYR A 103 8.19 -16.16 -15.89
CA TYR A 103 6.80 -15.70 -15.95
C TYR A 103 6.66 -14.25 -15.48
N LEU A 104 7.27 -13.90 -14.32
CA LEU A 104 7.27 -12.55 -13.79
C LEU A 104 7.92 -11.56 -14.77
N ARG A 105 9.05 -11.97 -15.37
CA ARG A 105 9.74 -11.20 -16.43
C ARG A 105 8.78 -10.89 -17.58
N SER A 106 8.07 -11.88 -18.09
CA SER A 106 7.18 -11.70 -19.23
C SER A 106 6.07 -10.69 -18.96
N ILE A 107 5.36 -10.83 -17.84
CA ILE A 107 4.24 -9.93 -17.49
C ILE A 107 4.69 -8.52 -17.10
N PHE A 108 5.84 -8.39 -16.44
CA PHE A 108 6.37 -7.07 -16.07
C PHE A 108 6.94 -6.32 -17.27
N LEU A 109 7.61 -7.02 -18.21
CA LEU A 109 8.06 -6.43 -19.48
C LEU A 109 6.88 -5.99 -20.34
N GLU A 110 5.81 -6.75 -20.42
CA GLU A 110 4.60 -6.36 -21.13
C GLU A 110 4.01 -5.07 -20.55
N ALA A 111 3.91 -4.98 -19.21
CA ALA A 111 3.38 -3.81 -18.53
C ALA A 111 4.29 -2.58 -18.68
N ILE A 112 5.61 -2.73 -18.42
CA ILE A 112 6.54 -1.59 -18.37
C ILE A 112 6.79 -1.00 -19.76
N ASN A 113 6.74 -1.83 -20.81
CA ASN A 113 6.91 -1.40 -22.20
C ASN A 113 5.67 -0.72 -22.80
N HIS A 114 4.53 -0.76 -22.10
CA HIS A 114 3.34 -0.08 -22.58
C HIS A 114 3.58 1.46 -22.66
N PRO A 115 3.22 2.14 -23.78
CA PRO A 115 3.56 3.55 -24.01
C PRO A 115 2.97 4.52 -22.99
N ASP A 116 1.81 4.17 -22.39
CA ASP A 116 1.14 5.02 -21.41
C ASP A 116 1.56 4.75 -19.96
N ILE A 117 2.34 3.72 -19.72
CA ILE A 117 2.88 3.41 -18.40
C ILE A 117 4.19 4.19 -18.19
N VAL A 118 4.29 4.89 -17.07
CA VAL A 118 5.48 5.65 -16.67
C VAL A 118 6.18 5.08 -15.45
N ILE A 119 5.51 4.25 -14.67
CA ILE A 119 6.04 3.58 -13.47
C ILE A 119 5.45 2.18 -13.40
N LEU A 120 6.27 1.20 -13.02
CA LEU A 120 5.84 -0.14 -12.63
C LEU A 120 5.84 -0.24 -11.11
N SER A 121 4.68 -0.50 -10.48
CA SER A 121 4.53 -0.64 -9.04
C SER A 121 4.10 -2.07 -8.70
N ILE A 122 4.84 -2.73 -7.80
CA ILE A 122 4.66 -4.16 -7.51
C ILE A 122 4.45 -4.34 -6.00
N ALA A 123 3.25 -4.78 -5.59
CA ALA A 123 2.97 -5.11 -4.21
C ALA A 123 3.45 -6.52 -3.87
N THR A 124 4.23 -6.65 -2.81
CA THR A 124 4.81 -7.92 -2.43
C THR A 124 5.17 -8.02 -0.95
N ARG A 125 5.71 -9.17 -0.58
CA ARG A 125 6.22 -9.53 0.75
C ARG A 125 7.76 -9.55 0.72
N PRO A 126 8.44 -9.21 1.84
CA PRO A 126 9.91 -9.23 1.88
C PRO A 126 10.52 -10.63 1.70
N ASP A 127 9.84 -11.68 2.15
CA ASP A 127 10.27 -13.07 2.02
C ASP A 127 10.11 -13.65 0.59
N CYS A 128 9.55 -12.87 -0.33
CA CYS A 128 9.38 -13.24 -1.74
C CYS A 128 10.27 -12.41 -2.68
N ILE A 129 11.35 -11.81 -2.16
CA ILE A 129 12.37 -11.12 -2.95
C ILE A 129 13.73 -11.81 -2.71
N ASN A 130 14.03 -12.78 -3.53
CA ASN A 130 15.34 -13.45 -3.58
C ASN A 130 16.29 -12.74 -4.56
N ALA A 131 17.53 -13.25 -4.71
CA ALA A 131 18.54 -12.64 -5.58
C ALA A 131 18.13 -12.58 -7.07
N GLU A 132 17.41 -13.60 -7.58
CA GLU A 132 16.96 -13.64 -8.96
C GLU A 132 15.86 -12.59 -9.21
N ILE A 133 14.91 -12.47 -8.28
CA ILE A 133 13.88 -11.45 -8.32
C ILE A 133 14.49 -10.05 -8.23
N LEU A 134 15.45 -9.85 -7.32
CA LEU A 134 16.16 -8.58 -7.20
C LEU A 134 16.85 -8.18 -8.50
N SER A 135 17.53 -9.15 -9.17
CA SER A 135 18.15 -8.95 -10.47
C SER A 135 17.14 -8.55 -11.54
N LEU A 136 15.97 -9.21 -11.60
CA LEU A 136 14.90 -8.84 -12.51
C LEU A 136 14.39 -7.42 -12.24
N LEU A 137 14.19 -7.04 -10.98
CA LEU A 137 13.74 -5.70 -10.62
C LEU A 137 14.75 -4.62 -11.03
N MET A 138 16.04 -4.89 -10.86
CA MET A 138 17.11 -3.99 -11.31
C MET A 138 17.11 -3.81 -12.83
N GLU A 139 16.94 -4.89 -13.59
CA GLU A 139 16.82 -4.84 -15.05
C GLU A 139 15.61 -3.99 -15.50
N LEU A 140 14.45 -4.24 -14.91
CA LEU A 140 13.23 -3.47 -15.21
C LEU A 140 13.37 -1.98 -14.86
N ASN A 141 14.07 -1.68 -13.77
CA ASN A 141 14.30 -0.31 -13.32
C ASN A 141 15.21 0.52 -14.26
N GLN A 142 15.96 -0.14 -15.16
CA GLN A 142 16.69 0.54 -16.24
C GLN A 142 15.77 0.99 -17.39
N ILE A 143 14.57 0.39 -17.51
CA ILE A 143 13.61 0.73 -18.55
C ILE A 143 12.73 1.91 -18.10
N LYS A 144 12.09 1.77 -16.94
CA LYS A 144 11.28 2.81 -16.27
C LYS A 144 11.34 2.60 -14.77
N PRO A 145 11.05 3.63 -13.94
CA PRO A 145 11.06 3.50 -12.49
C PRO A 145 10.21 2.33 -11.99
N VAL A 146 10.81 1.48 -11.14
CA VAL A 146 10.15 0.38 -10.46
C VAL A 146 9.97 0.75 -8.99
N TRP A 147 8.75 0.58 -8.49
CA TRP A 147 8.39 0.75 -7.09
C TRP A 147 8.02 -0.60 -6.47
N ILE A 148 8.64 -0.93 -5.36
CA ILE A 148 8.24 -2.08 -4.55
C ILE A 148 7.35 -1.60 -3.40
N GLU A 149 6.10 -2.01 -3.42
CA GLU A 149 5.15 -1.76 -2.35
C GLU A 149 5.22 -2.90 -1.34
N LEU A 150 6.02 -2.69 -0.29
CA LEU A 150 6.45 -3.73 0.64
C LEU A 150 5.56 -3.78 1.89
N GLY A 151 5.00 -4.94 2.19
CA GLY A 151 4.21 -5.13 3.40
C GLY A 151 5.10 -5.08 4.65
N LEU A 152 4.80 -4.21 5.60
CA LEU A 152 5.27 -4.23 6.99
C LEU A 152 4.11 -4.49 7.93
N GLN A 153 3.02 -3.78 7.73
CA GLN A 153 1.79 -3.68 8.50
C GLN A 153 2.03 -3.08 9.88
N THR A 154 2.95 -3.62 10.67
CA THR A 154 3.41 -3.16 11.98
C THR A 154 4.84 -3.60 12.24
N MET A 155 5.57 -2.87 13.08
CA MET A 155 6.89 -3.30 13.58
C MET A 155 6.80 -4.30 14.75
N HIS A 156 5.66 -4.40 15.41
CA HIS A 156 5.49 -5.19 16.64
C HIS A 156 5.28 -6.67 16.34
N ASP A 157 6.21 -7.53 16.78
CA ASP A 157 6.17 -8.98 16.54
C ASP A 157 4.92 -9.64 17.13
N ARG A 158 4.43 -9.16 18.29
CA ARG A 158 3.19 -9.64 18.89
C ARG A 158 2.01 -9.50 17.92
N THR A 159 1.84 -8.32 17.36
CA THR A 159 0.77 -8.04 16.41
C THR A 159 1.02 -8.73 15.07
N ALA A 160 2.27 -8.76 14.60
CA ALA A 160 2.65 -9.45 13.36
C ALA A 160 2.31 -10.96 13.40
N ASN A 161 2.55 -11.60 14.55
CA ASN A 161 2.17 -13.00 14.79
C ASN A 161 0.65 -13.16 14.85
N TYR A 162 -0.04 -12.29 15.58
CA TYR A 162 -1.50 -12.30 15.68
C TYR A 162 -2.17 -12.20 14.30
N ILE A 163 -1.70 -11.28 13.45
CA ILE A 163 -2.25 -11.12 12.10
C ILE A 163 -1.75 -12.15 11.09
N ARG A 164 -0.90 -13.09 11.50
CA ARG A 164 -0.28 -14.11 10.65
C ARG A 164 0.50 -13.52 9.48
N ARG A 165 1.32 -12.48 9.74
CA ARG A 165 2.15 -11.86 8.72
C ARG A 165 3.13 -12.86 8.07
N GLY A 166 3.72 -13.77 8.89
CA GLY A 166 4.51 -14.90 8.41
C GLY A 166 5.98 -14.61 8.10
N TYR A 167 6.50 -13.43 8.43
CA TYR A 167 7.93 -13.06 8.35
C TYR A 167 8.31 -12.11 9.48
N SER A 168 9.60 -12.12 9.84
CA SER A 168 10.14 -11.30 10.93
C SER A 168 10.40 -9.85 10.51
N LEU A 169 10.52 -8.95 11.50
CA LEU A 169 10.95 -7.58 11.26
C LEU A 169 12.36 -7.54 10.68
N LYS A 170 13.28 -8.40 11.15
CA LYS A 170 14.64 -8.51 10.63
C LYS A 170 14.68 -8.81 9.13
N LEU A 171 13.85 -9.75 8.65
CA LEU A 171 13.77 -10.07 7.22
C LEU A 171 13.26 -8.87 6.41
N PHE A 172 12.31 -8.12 6.94
CA PHE A 172 11.85 -6.87 6.33
C PHE A 172 13.00 -5.85 6.20
N GLU A 173 13.79 -5.66 7.26
CA GLU A 173 14.95 -4.75 7.23
C GLU A 173 16.02 -5.17 6.20
N GLU A 174 16.33 -6.46 6.14
CA GLU A 174 17.28 -7.01 5.17
C GLU A 174 16.80 -6.77 3.74
N CYS A 175 15.51 -6.99 3.48
CA CYS A 175 14.90 -6.73 2.18
C CYS A 175 14.93 -5.23 1.83
N VAL A 176 14.57 -4.34 2.76
CA VAL A 176 14.65 -2.87 2.57
C VAL A 176 16.08 -2.46 2.22
N ARG A 177 17.07 -2.98 2.93
CA ARG A 177 18.48 -2.68 2.66
C ARG A 177 18.92 -3.14 1.26
N SER A 178 18.55 -4.34 0.86
CA SER A 178 18.87 -4.89 -0.45
C SER A 178 18.23 -4.10 -1.60
N LEU A 179 16.96 -3.75 -1.47
CA LEU A 179 16.24 -2.91 -2.44
C LEU A 179 16.87 -1.51 -2.55
N HIS A 180 17.17 -0.89 -1.40
CA HIS A 180 17.79 0.44 -1.36
C HIS A 180 19.17 0.45 -2.03
N GLN A 181 20.04 -0.53 -1.73
CA GLN A 181 21.35 -0.70 -2.35
C GLN A 181 21.26 -0.93 -3.87
N SER A 182 20.15 -1.50 -4.33
CA SER A 182 19.87 -1.74 -5.76
C SER A 182 19.20 -0.54 -6.44
N GLY A 183 19.00 0.58 -5.75
CA GLY A 183 18.37 1.78 -6.30
C GLY A 183 16.87 1.63 -6.59
N ILE A 184 16.20 0.65 -5.99
CA ILE A 184 14.76 0.40 -6.15
C ILE A 184 13.98 1.23 -5.12
N ALA A 185 12.99 1.98 -5.57
CA ALA A 185 12.13 2.76 -4.68
C ALA A 185 11.18 1.86 -3.87
N ILE A 186 11.09 2.14 -2.56
CA ILE A 186 10.34 1.33 -1.60
C ILE A 186 9.18 2.14 -1.04
N ILE A 187 7.98 1.58 -1.11
CA ILE A 187 6.77 2.12 -0.50
C ILE A 187 6.30 1.15 0.58
N VAL A 188 6.32 1.59 1.83
CA VAL A 188 5.94 0.73 2.97
C VAL A 188 4.42 0.74 3.16
N HIS A 189 3.82 -0.44 3.31
CA HIS A 189 2.43 -0.58 3.70
C HIS A 189 2.31 -0.78 5.20
N THR A 190 1.52 0.07 5.87
CA THR A 190 1.13 -0.07 7.28
C THR A 190 -0.38 -0.15 7.42
N ILE A 191 -0.84 -0.74 8.52
CA ILE A 191 -2.27 -0.82 8.84
C ILE A 191 -2.50 -0.17 10.21
N ILE A 192 -3.35 0.85 10.25
CA ILE A 192 -3.79 1.55 11.45
C ILE A 192 -5.06 0.88 11.98
N GLY A 193 -5.11 0.62 13.29
CA GLY A 193 -6.24 -0.01 13.96
C GLY A 193 -6.16 -1.54 14.00
N LEU A 194 -4.95 -2.11 13.90
CA LEU A 194 -4.76 -3.54 14.14
C LEU A 194 -5.14 -3.89 15.58
N PRO A 195 -5.85 -5.01 15.80
CA PRO A 195 -6.10 -5.50 17.15
C PRO A 195 -4.80 -5.63 17.93
N THR A 196 -4.84 -5.37 19.25
CA THR A 196 -3.68 -5.37 20.14
C THR A 196 -2.75 -4.18 20.05
N GLU A 197 -3.00 -3.20 19.18
CA GLU A 197 -2.19 -1.98 19.07
C GLU A 197 -2.91 -0.76 19.62
N SER A 198 -2.23 -0.06 20.52
CA SER A 198 -2.60 1.28 20.97
C SER A 198 -2.13 2.34 19.98
N LYS A 199 -2.59 3.59 20.14
CA LYS A 199 -2.04 4.74 19.40
C LYS A 199 -0.51 4.83 19.58
N HIS A 200 0.02 4.57 20.78
CA HIS A 200 1.46 4.58 21.05
C HIS A 200 2.22 3.55 20.19
N ASP A 201 1.70 2.33 20.05
CA ASP A 201 2.32 1.30 19.22
C ASP A 201 2.36 1.70 17.75
N ILE A 202 1.27 2.29 17.25
CA ILE A 202 1.20 2.82 15.88
C ILE A 202 2.25 3.91 15.66
N LEU A 203 2.40 4.85 16.59
CA LEU A 203 3.38 5.93 16.49
C LEU A 203 4.82 5.40 16.57
N LYS A 204 5.09 4.36 17.37
CA LYS A 204 6.40 3.67 17.36
C LYS A 204 6.71 3.05 16.01
N THR A 205 5.70 2.49 15.32
CA THR A 205 5.88 2.01 13.94
C THR A 205 6.25 3.15 12.98
N MET A 206 5.68 4.36 13.15
CA MET A 206 6.05 5.53 12.32
C MET A 206 7.47 6.03 12.63
N GLU A 207 7.85 6.11 13.90
CA GLU A 207 9.22 6.44 14.31
C GLU A 207 10.23 5.48 13.70
N TYR A 208 9.96 4.18 13.77
CA TYR A 208 10.79 3.16 13.14
C TYR A 208 10.91 3.35 11.62
N ILE A 209 9.80 3.53 10.90
CA ILE A 209 9.81 3.72 9.45
C ILE A 209 10.59 4.98 9.07
N SER A 210 10.54 6.04 9.89
CA SER A 210 11.25 7.29 9.64
C SER A 210 12.77 7.14 9.67
N THR A 211 13.31 6.05 10.22
CA THR A 211 14.75 5.72 10.21
C THR A 211 15.17 4.90 8.98
N LEU A 212 14.22 4.40 8.19
CA LEU A 212 14.50 3.54 7.05
C LEU A 212 14.70 4.34 5.75
N PRO A 213 15.53 3.86 4.81
CA PRO A 213 15.76 4.51 3.52
C PRO A 213 14.62 4.21 2.53
N VAL A 214 13.40 4.63 2.86
CA VAL A 214 12.20 4.37 2.07
C VAL A 214 11.65 5.67 1.47
N GLN A 215 11.03 5.61 0.30
CA GLN A 215 10.59 6.77 -0.47
C GLN A 215 9.10 7.08 -0.27
N GLY A 216 8.32 6.11 0.18
CA GLY A 216 6.89 6.32 0.36
C GLY A 216 6.25 5.44 1.41
N ILE A 217 5.05 5.83 1.82
CA ILE A 217 4.26 5.09 2.80
C ILE A 217 2.76 5.10 2.44
N LYS A 218 2.07 4.03 2.79
CA LYS A 218 0.61 3.94 2.83
C LYS A 218 0.15 3.75 4.27
N LEU A 219 -0.56 4.74 4.80
CA LEU A 219 -1.27 4.68 6.07
C LEU A 219 -2.67 4.12 5.80
N GLN A 220 -2.85 2.81 5.93
CA GLN A 220 -4.11 2.15 5.61
C GLN A 220 -4.92 1.95 6.89
N LEU A 221 -6.24 2.19 6.81
CA LEU A 221 -7.17 1.78 7.86
C LEU A 221 -7.40 0.28 7.76
N LEU A 222 -7.43 -0.40 8.91
CA LEU A 222 -7.92 -1.77 8.98
C LEU A 222 -9.39 -1.82 8.56
N HIS A 223 -9.70 -2.72 7.63
CA HIS A 223 -11.08 -3.04 7.24
C HIS A 223 -11.43 -4.44 7.72
N ILE A 224 -12.56 -4.55 8.37
CA ILE A 224 -13.16 -5.83 8.75
C ILE A 224 -14.05 -6.28 7.60
N LEU A 225 -13.63 -7.35 6.94
CA LEU A 225 -14.28 -7.83 5.72
C LEU A 225 -14.96 -9.18 5.97
N LYS A 226 -16.12 -9.36 5.38
CA LYS A 226 -16.84 -10.63 5.37
C LYS A 226 -15.99 -11.74 4.76
N GLY A 227 -16.05 -12.93 5.33
CA GLY A 227 -15.29 -14.09 4.87
C GLY A 227 -13.86 -14.17 5.36
N THR A 228 -13.37 -13.16 6.10
CA THR A 228 -12.05 -13.21 6.76
C THR A 228 -12.17 -13.74 8.19
N ASP A 229 -11.05 -14.18 8.78
CA ASP A 229 -11.02 -14.61 10.19
C ASP A 229 -11.38 -13.45 11.12
N LEU A 230 -10.90 -12.25 10.79
CA LEU A 230 -11.22 -11.05 11.54
C LEU A 230 -12.70 -10.66 11.39
N GLY A 231 -13.29 -10.92 10.21
CA GLY A 231 -14.72 -10.74 9.97
C GLY A 231 -15.57 -11.67 10.82
N ARG A 232 -15.18 -12.95 10.92
CA ARG A 232 -15.85 -13.92 11.82
C ARG A 232 -15.75 -13.50 13.27
N ALA A 233 -14.58 -13.12 13.76
CA ALA A 233 -14.39 -12.64 15.13
C ALA A 233 -15.26 -11.41 15.45
N TYR A 234 -15.48 -10.54 14.46
CA TYR A 234 -16.38 -9.40 14.61
C TYR A 234 -17.85 -9.82 14.67
N GLU A 235 -18.29 -10.69 13.77
CA GLU A 235 -19.68 -11.20 13.74
C GLU A 235 -20.05 -12.00 15.00
N GLU A 236 -19.06 -12.69 15.62
CA GLU A 236 -19.19 -13.43 16.87
C GLU A 236 -19.08 -12.53 18.13
N GLY A 237 -18.82 -11.24 17.97
CA GLY A 237 -18.70 -10.28 19.09
C GLY A 237 -17.39 -10.42 19.88
N ILE A 238 -16.39 -11.14 19.36
CA ILE A 238 -15.06 -11.27 19.97
C ILE A 238 -14.23 -10.00 19.73
N LEU A 239 -14.33 -9.41 18.52
CA LEU A 239 -13.70 -8.15 18.18
C LEU A 239 -14.74 -7.02 18.28
N THR A 240 -14.64 -6.20 19.33
CA THR A 240 -15.60 -5.14 19.62
C THR A 240 -15.00 -3.74 19.55
N GLU A 241 -13.70 -3.62 19.79
CA GLU A 241 -13.00 -2.32 19.81
C GLU A 241 -12.51 -1.96 18.41
N LEU A 242 -13.18 -0.99 17.79
CA LEU A 242 -12.81 -0.44 16.49
C LEU A 242 -12.69 1.08 16.61
N LEU A 243 -11.74 1.64 15.86
CA LEU A 243 -11.54 3.09 15.82
C LEU A 243 -12.79 3.80 15.30
N THR A 244 -13.20 4.84 16.00
CA THR A 244 -14.11 5.86 15.48
C THR A 244 -13.41 6.69 14.40
N LEU A 245 -14.18 7.46 13.63
CA LEU A 245 -13.61 8.36 12.63
C LEU A 245 -12.65 9.38 13.25
N ASP A 246 -13.01 9.96 14.40
CA ASP A 246 -12.22 11.01 15.04
C ASP A 246 -10.92 10.45 15.66
N GLU A 247 -10.95 9.27 16.25
CA GLU A 247 -9.74 8.57 16.72
C GLU A 247 -8.80 8.23 15.55
N TYR A 248 -9.34 7.71 14.45
CA TYR A 248 -8.55 7.43 13.26
C TYR A 248 -7.89 8.69 12.70
N VAL A 249 -8.63 9.78 12.58
CA VAL A 249 -8.12 11.08 12.10
C VAL A 249 -7.01 11.60 13.02
N ASP A 250 -7.20 11.51 14.33
CA ASP A 250 -6.20 11.91 15.32
C ASP A 250 -4.91 11.09 15.20
N ILE A 251 -5.03 9.77 15.04
CA ILE A 251 -3.86 8.89 14.84
C ILE A 251 -3.15 9.23 13.53
N VAL A 252 -3.86 9.38 12.42
CA VAL A 252 -3.26 9.71 11.11
C VAL A 252 -2.50 11.02 11.16
N ILE A 253 -3.05 12.05 11.83
CA ILE A 253 -2.37 13.34 11.98
C ILE A 253 -1.09 13.17 12.80
N SER A 254 -1.14 12.46 13.92
CA SER A 254 0.04 12.18 14.75
C SER A 254 1.09 11.38 13.96
N CYS A 255 0.69 10.42 13.12
CA CYS A 255 1.59 9.71 12.22
C CYS A 255 2.28 10.67 11.22
N LEU A 256 1.52 11.55 10.59
CA LEU A 256 2.08 12.53 9.63
C LEU A 256 3.09 13.46 10.30
N GLU A 257 2.83 13.90 11.52
CA GLU A 257 3.72 14.79 12.28
C GLU A 257 5.11 14.17 12.54
N LEU A 258 5.19 12.85 12.67
CA LEU A 258 6.43 12.10 12.94
C LEU A 258 7.18 11.68 11.67
N LEU A 259 6.54 11.65 10.52
CA LEU A 259 7.15 11.18 9.27
C LEU A 259 7.96 12.28 8.58
N PRO A 260 9.15 11.98 7.99
CA PRO A 260 9.95 12.95 7.25
C PRO A 260 9.16 13.70 6.17
N LYS A 261 9.48 14.97 5.95
CA LYS A 261 8.83 15.82 4.92
C LYS A 261 9.03 15.30 3.50
N GLU A 262 10.13 14.59 3.28
CA GLU A 262 10.54 14.01 2.00
C GLU A 262 9.77 12.73 1.67
N LEU A 263 9.26 12.04 2.67
CA LEU A 263 8.54 10.77 2.51
C LEU A 263 7.18 11.00 1.83
N VAL A 264 6.97 10.37 0.67
CA VAL A 264 5.73 10.53 -0.10
C VAL A 264 4.59 9.72 0.53
N ILE A 265 3.50 10.39 0.84
CA ILE A 265 2.30 9.75 1.38
C ILE A 265 1.43 9.25 0.21
N HIS A 266 1.52 7.95 -0.08
CA HIS A 266 0.78 7.32 -1.17
C HIS A 266 -0.71 7.17 -0.85
N ARG A 267 -1.04 7.00 0.44
CA ARG A 267 -2.41 6.82 0.91
C ARG A 267 -2.51 7.18 2.40
N ILE A 268 -3.60 7.85 2.78
CA ILE A 268 -3.92 8.20 4.18
C ILE A 268 -5.26 7.60 4.65
N THR A 269 -5.85 6.70 3.89
CA THR A 269 -7.06 5.93 4.26
C THR A 269 -7.14 4.67 3.40
N GLY A 270 -7.90 3.68 3.82
CA GLY A 270 -8.14 2.48 3.03
C GLY A 270 -9.23 2.66 1.97
N ASP A 271 -9.24 1.77 0.98
CA ASP A 271 -10.36 1.53 0.10
C ASP A 271 -10.72 0.05 0.26
N GLY A 272 -11.80 -0.26 0.97
CA GLY A 272 -12.31 -1.62 1.11
C GLY A 272 -13.42 -1.92 0.11
N PRO A 273 -13.60 -3.18 -0.29
CA PRO A 273 -14.69 -3.58 -1.15
C PRO A 273 -16.02 -3.43 -0.39
N LYS A 274 -16.82 -2.44 -0.77
CA LYS A 274 -18.06 -2.07 -0.05
C LYS A 274 -19.03 -3.24 0.16
N LYS A 275 -19.06 -4.20 -0.76
CA LYS A 275 -19.92 -5.40 -0.67
C LYS A 275 -19.49 -6.38 0.44
N LEU A 276 -18.21 -6.35 0.81
CA LEU A 276 -17.63 -7.21 1.84
C LEU A 276 -17.42 -6.46 3.16
N MET A 277 -17.61 -5.14 3.20
CA MET A 277 -17.32 -4.31 4.36
C MET A 277 -18.29 -4.59 5.51
N LEU A 278 -17.79 -5.08 6.64
CA LEU A 278 -18.51 -5.21 7.90
C LEU A 278 -18.28 -3.97 8.76
N ALA A 279 -17.02 -3.54 8.91
CA ALA A 279 -16.65 -2.39 9.74
C ALA A 279 -15.25 -1.84 9.39
N PRO A 280 -14.94 -0.58 9.76
CA PRO A 280 -15.89 0.45 10.23
C PRO A 280 -16.63 1.07 9.03
N LEU A 281 -17.94 1.16 9.10
CA LEU A 281 -18.80 1.61 7.98
C LEU A 281 -18.56 3.08 7.56
N TRP A 282 -18.10 3.94 8.47
CA TRP A 282 -17.76 5.33 8.13
C TRP A 282 -16.64 5.41 7.06
N SER A 283 -15.78 4.41 6.96
CA SER A 283 -14.69 4.35 5.98
C SER A 283 -15.19 4.23 4.53
N CYS A 284 -16.41 3.74 4.33
CA CYS A 284 -17.05 3.67 3.01
C CYS A 284 -17.30 5.06 2.39
N ASN A 285 -17.29 6.12 3.21
CA ASN A 285 -17.34 7.50 2.75
C ASN A 285 -15.94 8.14 2.75
N LYS A 286 -15.10 7.73 1.81
CA LYS A 286 -13.72 8.22 1.67
C LYS A 286 -13.62 9.74 1.63
N ARG A 287 -14.60 10.42 0.99
CA ARG A 287 -14.61 11.89 0.90
C ARG A 287 -14.76 12.54 2.28
N LEU A 288 -15.64 11.99 3.13
CA LEU A 288 -15.81 12.45 4.51
C LEU A 288 -14.49 12.30 5.28
N VAL A 289 -13.85 11.14 5.22
CA VAL A 289 -12.58 10.87 5.91
C VAL A 289 -11.50 11.86 5.49
N LEU A 290 -11.30 12.04 4.18
CA LEU A 290 -10.27 12.96 3.66
C LEU A 290 -10.56 14.41 4.06
N ASN A 291 -11.81 14.86 3.97
CA ASN A 291 -12.20 16.21 4.37
C ASN A 291 -11.95 16.42 5.87
N ARG A 292 -12.27 15.43 6.72
CA ARG A 292 -12.02 15.51 8.17
C ARG A 292 -10.55 15.61 8.50
N ILE A 293 -9.69 14.80 7.84
CA ILE A 293 -8.23 14.87 8.00
C ILE A 293 -7.71 16.26 7.58
N HIS A 294 -8.12 16.77 6.42
CA HIS A 294 -7.67 18.08 5.93
C HIS A 294 -8.13 19.24 6.83
N SER A 295 -9.38 19.20 7.32
CA SER A 295 -9.91 20.19 8.26
C SER A 295 -9.10 20.19 9.56
N GLN A 296 -8.90 19.02 10.16
CA GLN A 296 -8.17 18.88 11.41
C GLN A 296 -6.69 19.27 11.29
N LEU A 297 -6.01 18.95 10.19
CA LEU A 297 -4.65 19.43 9.92
C LEU A 297 -4.60 20.97 9.88
N LYS A 298 -5.63 21.61 9.32
CA LYS A 298 -5.73 23.08 9.24
C LYS A 298 -6.07 23.68 10.61
N GLU A 299 -7.04 23.15 11.31
CA GLU A 299 -7.50 23.61 12.63
C GLU A 299 -6.39 23.53 13.69
N ARG A 300 -5.58 22.45 13.67
CA ARG A 300 -4.44 22.24 14.58
C ARG A 300 -3.18 22.97 14.14
N ASP A 301 -3.21 23.67 13.01
CA ASP A 301 -2.05 24.29 12.37
C ASP A 301 -0.83 23.37 12.35
N THR A 302 -1.04 22.13 11.87
CA THR A 302 -0.01 21.10 11.84
C THR A 302 0.20 20.56 10.42
N TYR A 303 1.34 19.85 10.22
CA TYR A 303 1.77 19.37 8.92
C TYR A 303 2.72 18.18 9.08
N GLN A 304 2.95 17.45 8.01
CA GLN A 304 3.92 16.34 7.96
C GLN A 304 5.32 16.81 8.36
N GLY A 305 5.93 16.09 9.29
CA GLY A 305 7.29 16.31 9.76
C GLY A 305 7.42 17.46 10.77
N LYS A 306 6.30 17.92 11.37
CA LYS A 306 6.35 18.96 12.40
C LYS A 306 7.18 18.54 13.61
N PHE A 307 7.12 17.25 13.99
CA PHE A 307 7.82 16.69 15.15
C PHE A 307 8.93 15.69 14.77
N TYR A 308 9.21 15.50 13.49
CA TYR A 308 10.25 14.57 13.04
C TYR A 308 11.64 14.90 13.59
N ASN A 309 12.05 16.16 13.60
CA ASN A 309 13.38 16.59 14.04
C ASN A 309 13.61 16.48 15.57
N HIS A 310 12.59 16.11 16.33
CA HIS A 310 12.72 15.86 17.78
C HIS A 310 13.04 14.39 18.09
N LEU A 311 13.19 13.53 17.07
CA LEU A 311 13.47 12.10 17.20
C LEU A 311 14.95 11.76 16.93
N ILE A 312 15.79 12.74 16.53
CA ILE A 312 17.22 12.58 16.20
C ILE A 312 18.07 13.11 17.36
#